data_f9f1b5a7844ee8adde50cf269ad2e858
#
_entry.id   f9f1b5a7844ee8adde50cf269ad2e858
#
_cell.length_a   1.000
_cell.length_b   1.000
_cell.length_c   1.000
_cell.angle_alpha   90.00
_cell.angle_beta   90.00
_cell.angle_gamma   90.00
#
_symmetry.space_group_name_H-M   'P 1'
#
loop_
_entity.id
_entity.type
_entity.pdbx_description
1 polymer ?
#
loop_
_entity_poly.entity_id
_entity_poly.type
_entity_poly.pdbx_seq_one_letter_code
_entity_poly.pdbx_strand_id
1 'polypeptide(L)'
;MNVPNALLFDTLTLHRSLTEIDLRCSVPMMKTHVLAGVTLGMKNVIGLYPGAIYQALRGNMHDMASKIEPSATAAPIVDMVRANKLGLVVIDGSSAMEGNRPTDGTQVPMETIIAGTNPLATDMVAANLMGFEPDEISTFTWAHKAGLQPHRLEEIETRGEPLDRVRREFVRPVLVPWNPADAPLLR
;
A
#
# COMPACT_ATOMS: atom_id res chain seq x y z
N MET A 1 18.27 -3.07 -7.72
CA MET A 1 17.26 -3.94 -8.36
C MET A 1 16.59 -3.14 -9.47
N ASN A 2 16.39 -3.72 -10.65
CA ASN A 2 15.65 -3.08 -11.74
C ASN A 2 14.14 -3.09 -11.42
N VAL A 3 13.44 -2.04 -11.81
CA VAL A 3 11.99 -1.89 -11.67
C VAL A 3 11.36 -1.99 -13.05
N PRO A 4 10.70 -3.11 -13.39
CA PRO A 4 10.05 -3.26 -14.69
C PRO A 4 8.92 -2.23 -14.86
N ASN A 5 8.86 -1.51 -16.00
CA ASN A 5 7.89 -0.46 -16.29
C ASN A 5 7.75 0.55 -15.11
N ALA A 6 8.87 1.07 -14.64
CA ALA A 6 8.95 1.98 -13.51
C ALA A 6 8.07 3.23 -13.71
N LEU A 7 7.48 3.70 -12.60
CA LEU A 7 6.74 4.95 -12.56
C LEU A 7 7.63 6.13 -12.15
N LEU A 8 8.61 5.88 -11.28
CA LEU A 8 9.45 6.88 -10.65
C LEU A 8 10.95 6.53 -10.72
N PHE A 9 11.31 5.27 -10.47
CA PHE A 9 12.70 4.82 -10.38
C PHE A 9 12.94 3.58 -11.25
N ASP A 10 13.72 3.71 -12.32
CA ASP A 10 14.11 2.57 -13.15
C ASP A 10 14.91 1.52 -12.37
N THR A 11 15.62 1.96 -11.33
CA THR A 11 16.38 1.10 -10.42
C THR A 11 16.19 1.52 -8.98
N LEU A 12 16.16 0.54 -8.07
CA LEU A 12 16.14 0.76 -6.63
C LEU A 12 17.39 0.18 -5.99
N THR A 13 18.01 0.97 -5.10
CA THR A 13 19.06 0.50 -4.19
C THR A 13 18.41 0.02 -2.91
N LEU A 14 18.46 -1.29 -2.68
CA LEU A 14 17.81 -1.96 -1.55
C LEU A 14 18.83 -2.80 -0.77
N HIS A 15 18.44 -3.28 0.41
CA HIS A 15 19.28 -4.15 1.19
C HIS A 15 19.53 -5.47 0.46
N ARG A 16 20.77 -5.96 0.49
CA ARG A 16 21.21 -7.16 -0.24
C ARG A 16 20.38 -8.41 0.12
N SER A 17 19.94 -8.55 1.38
CA SER A 17 19.12 -9.71 1.79
C SER A 17 17.88 -9.91 0.93
N LEU A 18 17.35 -8.85 0.30
CA LEU A 18 16.20 -8.97 -0.61
C LEU A 18 16.51 -9.72 -1.92
N THR A 19 17.77 -9.97 -2.22
CA THR A 19 18.18 -10.80 -3.37
C THR A 19 18.48 -12.24 -2.98
N GLU A 20 18.53 -12.52 -1.68
CA GLU A 20 18.95 -13.82 -1.13
C GLU A 20 17.79 -14.64 -0.55
N ILE A 21 16.56 -14.09 -0.56
CA ILE A 21 15.35 -14.76 -0.05
C ILE A 21 14.48 -15.30 -1.19
N ASP A 22 13.89 -16.46 -0.96
CA ASP A 22 13.07 -17.17 -1.97
C ASP A 22 11.64 -16.61 -2.03
N LEU A 23 11.06 -16.28 -0.89
CA LEU A 23 9.69 -15.76 -0.79
C LEU A 23 9.65 -14.46 0.01
N ARG A 24 9.02 -13.44 -0.55
CA ARG A 24 8.75 -12.17 0.13
C ARG A 24 7.28 -12.12 0.52
N CYS A 25 7.07 -11.94 1.84
CA CYS A 25 5.74 -11.82 2.41
C CYS A 25 5.54 -10.41 2.95
N SER A 26 4.37 -9.82 2.72
CA SER A 26 3.94 -8.59 3.37
C SER A 26 2.85 -8.91 4.39
N VAL A 27 3.08 -8.55 5.66
CA VAL A 27 2.16 -8.85 6.77
C VAL A 27 1.77 -7.53 7.47
N PRO A 28 0.90 -6.70 6.87
CA PRO A 28 0.45 -5.44 7.44
C PRO A 28 -0.75 -5.60 8.36
N MET A 29 -0.95 -4.62 9.24
CA MET A 29 -2.26 -4.36 9.83
C MET A 29 -3.19 -3.67 8.82
N MET A 30 -4.47 -4.04 8.85
CA MET A 30 -5.54 -3.36 8.10
C MET A 30 -5.81 -1.98 8.70
N LYS A 31 -5.56 -0.90 7.95
CA LYS A 31 -5.83 0.46 8.42
C LYS A 31 -5.98 1.49 7.30
N THR A 32 -6.72 2.57 7.57
CA THR A 32 -6.73 3.78 6.74
C THR A 32 -5.39 4.53 6.80
N HIS A 33 -5.17 5.49 5.91
CA HIS A 33 -3.95 6.30 5.89
C HIS A 33 -4.16 7.65 5.21
N VAL A 34 -3.76 8.74 5.86
CA VAL A 34 -3.96 10.12 5.39
C VAL A 34 -3.30 10.48 4.06
N LEU A 35 -2.25 9.78 3.63
CA LEU A 35 -1.59 10.02 2.34
C LEU A 35 -1.97 8.99 1.26
N ALA A 36 -2.24 7.75 1.64
CA ALA A 36 -2.42 6.66 0.70
C ALA A 36 -3.84 6.09 0.66
N GLY A 37 -4.77 6.67 1.43
CA GLY A 37 -6.11 6.11 1.63
C GLY A 37 -6.11 4.93 2.59
N VAL A 38 -5.34 3.89 2.28
CA VAL A 38 -5.21 2.66 3.08
C VAL A 38 -3.76 2.26 3.31
N THR A 39 -3.52 1.52 4.40
CA THR A 39 -2.29 0.74 4.61
C THR A 39 -2.66 -0.72 4.58
N LEU A 40 -2.18 -1.40 3.55
CA LEU A 40 -2.38 -2.82 3.27
C LEU A 40 -1.06 -3.42 2.77
N GLY A 41 -1.10 -4.54 2.06
CA GLY A 41 0.07 -5.29 1.62
C GLY A 41 1.03 -4.50 0.75
N MET A 42 0.52 -3.77 -0.24
CA MET A 42 1.35 -2.98 -1.16
C MET A 42 2.02 -1.81 -0.43
N LYS A 43 1.28 -1.02 0.34
CA LYS A 43 1.88 0.13 1.04
C LYS A 43 2.89 -0.29 2.09
N ASN A 44 2.72 -1.43 2.74
CA ASN A 44 3.62 -1.90 3.78
C ASN A 44 5.08 -2.04 3.30
N VAL A 45 5.28 -2.37 2.02
CA VAL A 45 6.64 -2.53 1.46
C VAL A 45 7.41 -1.22 1.31
N ILE A 46 6.79 -0.07 1.48
CA ILE A 46 7.50 1.22 1.48
C ILE A 46 8.55 1.27 2.60
N GLY A 47 8.40 0.44 3.63
CA GLY A 47 9.39 0.25 4.69
C GLY A 47 10.73 -0.33 4.20
N LEU A 48 10.78 -0.95 3.03
CA LEU A 48 11.99 -1.53 2.45
C LEU A 48 12.94 -0.48 1.84
N TYR A 49 12.50 0.74 1.62
CA TYR A 49 13.38 1.83 1.17
C TYR A 49 14.39 2.18 2.26
N PRO A 50 15.71 2.02 2.04
CA PRO A 50 16.72 2.36 3.04
C PRO A 50 16.74 3.88 3.33
N GLY A 51 16.56 4.27 4.58
CA GLY A 51 16.57 5.69 4.99
C GLY A 51 17.91 6.38 4.71
N ALA A 52 19.03 5.67 4.77
CA ALA A 52 20.35 6.20 4.45
C ALA A 52 20.49 6.64 2.98
N ILE A 53 19.67 6.09 2.08
CA ILE A 53 19.72 6.39 0.63
C ILE A 53 18.58 7.32 0.24
N TYR A 54 17.37 7.03 0.73
CA TYR A 54 16.14 7.76 0.36
C TYR A 54 15.73 8.80 1.40
N GLN A 55 16.63 9.11 2.35
CA GLN A 55 16.50 10.07 3.45
C GLN A 55 15.45 9.69 4.52
N ALA A 56 15.46 10.47 5.60
CA ALA A 56 14.48 10.32 6.66
C ALA A 56 13.07 10.45 6.08
N LEU A 57 12.23 9.47 6.40
CA LEU A 57 10.86 9.35 5.88
C LEU A 57 10.74 9.49 4.36
N ARG A 58 11.84 9.25 3.66
CA ARG A 58 11.84 9.17 2.21
C ARG A 58 11.43 10.48 1.55
N GLY A 59 11.87 11.61 2.11
CA GLY A 59 11.55 12.95 1.63
C GLY A 59 11.75 13.10 0.12
N ASN A 60 12.95 12.81 -0.39
CA ASN A 60 13.24 12.89 -1.84
C ASN A 60 12.26 12.08 -2.69
N MET A 61 11.86 10.91 -2.22
CA MET A 61 10.95 10.05 -2.94
C MET A 61 9.55 10.66 -3.03
N HIS A 62 9.08 11.27 -1.94
CA HIS A 62 7.81 11.99 -1.92
C HIS A 62 7.87 13.26 -2.78
N ASP A 63 8.95 14.01 -2.71
CA ASP A 63 9.15 15.21 -3.54
C ASP A 63 9.13 14.89 -5.04
N MET A 64 9.75 13.79 -5.44
CA MET A 64 9.72 13.35 -6.83
C MET A 64 8.32 12.86 -7.24
N ALA A 65 7.68 12.07 -6.40
CA ALA A 65 6.35 11.53 -6.68
C ALA A 65 5.26 12.61 -6.70
N SER A 66 5.38 13.68 -5.91
CA SER A 66 4.42 14.80 -5.89
C SER A 66 4.30 15.54 -7.23
N LYS A 67 5.28 15.36 -8.14
CA LYS A 67 5.21 15.88 -9.49
C LYS A 67 4.23 15.15 -10.39
N ILE A 68 3.84 13.94 -10.02
CA ILE A 68 2.94 13.07 -10.79
C ILE A 68 1.62 12.80 -10.05
N GLU A 69 1.61 12.90 -8.73
CA GLU A 69 0.39 12.72 -7.92
C GLU A 69 0.43 13.52 -6.61
N PRO A 70 -0.70 14.08 -6.15
CA PRO A 70 -0.72 14.92 -4.93
C PRO A 70 -0.38 14.19 -3.64
N SER A 71 -0.73 12.90 -3.51
CA SER A 71 -0.43 12.11 -2.30
C SER A 71 1.05 11.78 -2.18
N ALA A 72 1.79 11.80 -3.28
CA ALA A 72 3.20 11.45 -3.37
C ALA A 72 3.55 10.07 -2.78
N THR A 73 2.62 9.11 -2.84
CA THR A 73 2.80 7.78 -2.23
C THR A 73 2.63 6.64 -3.21
N ALA A 74 1.74 6.73 -4.19
CA ALA A 74 1.36 5.61 -5.03
C ALA A 74 2.50 5.11 -5.92
N ALA A 75 3.19 6.01 -6.64
CA ALA A 75 4.27 5.63 -7.53
C ALA A 75 5.41 4.88 -6.83
N PRO A 76 5.98 5.38 -5.69
CA PRO A 76 7.01 4.64 -4.97
C PRO A 76 6.52 3.31 -4.39
N ILE A 77 5.25 3.19 -3.99
CA ILE A 77 4.68 1.92 -3.53
C ILE A 77 4.67 0.92 -4.69
N VAL A 78 4.16 1.32 -5.85
CA VAL A 78 4.06 0.45 -7.03
C VAL A 78 5.44 0.00 -7.51
N ASP A 79 6.41 0.91 -7.60
CA ASP A 79 7.79 0.59 -7.98
C ASP A 79 8.42 -0.43 -7.01
N MET A 80 8.21 -0.25 -5.70
CA MET A 80 8.71 -1.18 -4.68
C MET A 80 8.06 -2.58 -4.80
N VAL A 81 6.75 -2.66 -5.04
CA VAL A 81 6.04 -3.92 -5.25
C VAL A 81 6.59 -4.65 -6.48
N ARG A 82 6.81 -3.94 -7.58
CA ARG A 82 7.34 -4.51 -8.83
C ARG A 82 8.78 -5.00 -8.68
N ALA A 83 9.63 -4.22 -8.02
CA ALA A 83 11.03 -4.60 -7.77
C ALA A 83 11.14 -5.85 -6.90
N ASN A 84 10.26 -5.99 -5.91
CA ASN A 84 10.38 -7.04 -4.91
C ASN A 84 9.63 -8.33 -5.23
N LYS A 85 8.68 -8.34 -6.16
CA LYS A 85 7.90 -9.53 -6.54
C LYS A 85 7.31 -10.22 -5.31
N LEU A 86 6.44 -9.52 -4.57
CA LEU A 86 5.78 -10.10 -3.40
C LEU A 86 5.05 -11.40 -3.79
N GLY A 87 5.33 -12.48 -3.07
CA GLY A 87 4.72 -13.79 -3.33
C GLY A 87 3.55 -14.11 -2.40
N LEU A 88 3.42 -13.37 -1.28
CA LEU A 88 2.33 -13.53 -0.32
C LEU A 88 2.04 -12.22 0.39
N VAL A 89 0.76 -11.91 0.54
CA VAL A 89 0.26 -10.85 1.42
C VAL A 89 -0.67 -11.47 2.43
N VAL A 90 -0.48 -11.15 3.71
CA VAL A 90 -1.35 -11.56 4.81
C VAL A 90 -1.71 -10.32 5.60
N ILE A 91 -2.95 -9.87 5.47
CA ILE A 91 -3.42 -8.63 6.11
C ILE A 91 -4.09 -9.00 7.44
N ASP A 92 -3.57 -8.47 8.52
CA ASP A 92 -4.13 -8.61 9.85
C ASP A 92 -5.27 -7.60 10.06
N GLY A 93 -6.50 -8.09 10.01
CA GLY A 93 -7.72 -7.37 10.35
C GLY A 93 -8.31 -7.83 11.68
N SER A 94 -7.59 -8.58 12.52
CA SER A 94 -8.10 -8.98 13.85
C SER A 94 -8.49 -7.73 14.66
N SER A 95 -7.68 -6.68 14.55
CA SER A 95 -7.93 -5.36 15.10
C SER A 95 -7.48 -4.30 14.09
N ALA A 96 -8.38 -3.95 13.19
CA ALA A 96 -8.15 -2.92 12.17
C ALA A 96 -8.23 -1.51 12.77
N MET A 97 -7.88 -0.49 11.99
CA MET A 97 -7.89 0.90 12.43
C MET A 97 -8.43 1.84 11.35
N GLU A 98 -9.27 2.79 11.73
CA GLU A 98 -9.90 3.77 10.85
C GLU A 98 -9.56 5.22 11.19
N GLY A 99 -9.95 6.18 10.36
CA GLY A 99 -9.73 7.62 10.56
C GLY A 99 -8.35 8.09 10.12
N ASN A 100 -7.81 9.14 10.76
CA ASN A 100 -6.56 9.80 10.35
C ASN A 100 -5.31 9.06 10.81
N ARG A 101 -5.01 7.94 10.16
CA ARG A 101 -3.83 7.12 10.44
C ARG A 101 -2.59 7.61 9.67
N PRO A 102 -1.38 7.34 10.14
CA PRO A 102 -0.99 6.28 11.12
C PRO A 102 -1.02 6.70 12.60
N THR A 103 -1.30 7.92 12.96
CA THR A 103 -1.15 8.43 14.35
C THR A 103 -2.46 8.46 15.12
N ASP A 104 -3.49 9.07 14.56
CA ASP A 104 -4.78 9.23 15.21
C ASP A 104 -5.88 8.42 14.51
N GLY A 105 -6.51 7.51 15.20
CA GLY A 105 -7.59 6.73 14.64
C GLY A 105 -8.19 5.77 15.65
N THR A 106 -9.37 5.28 15.34
CA THR A 106 -10.15 4.38 16.18
C THR A 106 -9.91 2.93 15.78
N GLN A 107 -9.88 2.05 16.75
CA GLN A 107 -9.80 0.61 16.54
C GLN A 107 -11.14 0.07 16.02
N VAL A 108 -11.09 -0.79 15.02
CA VAL A 108 -12.25 -1.49 14.44
C VAL A 108 -12.03 -2.99 14.56
N PRO A 109 -12.86 -3.71 15.34
CA PRO A 109 -12.77 -5.16 15.41
C PRO A 109 -13.34 -5.78 14.13
N MET A 110 -12.46 -6.16 13.21
CA MET A 110 -12.83 -6.86 11.97
C MET A 110 -12.82 -8.39 12.15
N GLU A 111 -12.02 -8.88 13.11
CA GLU A 111 -11.87 -10.32 13.43
C GLU A 111 -11.57 -11.18 12.18
N THR A 112 -10.82 -10.61 11.26
CA THR A 112 -10.60 -11.19 9.91
C THR A 112 -9.13 -11.18 9.55
N ILE A 113 -8.68 -12.24 8.87
CA ILE A 113 -7.37 -12.31 8.20
C ILE A 113 -7.64 -12.48 6.71
N ILE A 114 -6.93 -11.70 5.89
CA ILE A 114 -7.02 -11.76 4.44
C ILE A 114 -5.65 -12.17 3.89
N ALA A 115 -5.60 -13.23 3.09
CA ALA A 115 -4.36 -13.69 2.50
C ALA A 115 -4.51 -13.93 1.00
N GLY A 116 -3.46 -13.61 0.24
CA GLY A 116 -3.43 -13.84 -1.20
C GLY A 116 -2.03 -13.73 -1.80
N THR A 117 -1.85 -14.36 -2.95
CA THR A 117 -0.56 -14.40 -3.66
C THR A 117 -0.39 -13.27 -4.69
N ASN A 118 -1.45 -12.54 -5.00
CA ASN A 118 -1.39 -11.34 -5.82
C ASN A 118 -1.59 -10.11 -4.92
N PRO A 119 -0.57 -9.25 -4.75
CA PRO A 119 -0.63 -8.11 -3.82
C PRO A 119 -1.77 -7.13 -4.14
N LEU A 120 -1.97 -6.81 -5.42
CA LEU A 120 -3.02 -5.88 -5.83
C LEU A 120 -4.41 -6.47 -5.58
N ALA A 121 -4.65 -7.71 -5.99
CA ALA A 121 -5.92 -8.39 -5.75
C ALA A 121 -6.25 -8.48 -4.25
N THR A 122 -5.26 -8.84 -3.42
CA THR A 122 -5.45 -8.96 -1.98
C THR A 122 -5.80 -7.61 -1.35
N ASP A 123 -5.10 -6.55 -1.76
CA ASP A 123 -5.34 -5.20 -1.26
C ASP A 123 -6.68 -4.63 -1.76
N MET A 124 -7.10 -4.92 -3.01
CA MET A 124 -8.40 -4.50 -3.54
C MET A 124 -9.55 -5.14 -2.76
N VAL A 125 -9.47 -6.45 -2.48
CA VAL A 125 -10.46 -7.13 -1.64
C VAL A 125 -10.48 -6.55 -0.23
N ALA A 126 -9.32 -6.33 0.38
CA ALA A 126 -9.23 -5.75 1.72
C ALA A 126 -9.80 -4.33 1.77
N ALA A 127 -9.51 -3.49 0.79
CA ALA A 127 -10.07 -2.14 0.69
C ALA A 127 -11.61 -2.17 0.53
N ASN A 128 -12.13 -3.09 -0.26
CA ASN A 128 -13.58 -3.27 -0.40
C ASN A 128 -14.22 -3.72 0.92
N LEU A 129 -13.58 -4.60 1.67
CA LEU A 129 -14.05 -4.97 3.01
C LEU A 129 -14.04 -3.80 4.01
N MET A 130 -13.18 -2.81 3.80
CA MET A 130 -13.16 -1.55 4.56
C MET A 130 -14.17 -0.51 4.03
N GLY A 131 -14.97 -0.83 3.02
CA GLY A 131 -15.96 0.07 2.42
C GLY A 131 -15.40 1.01 1.35
N PHE A 132 -14.15 0.82 0.86
CA PHE A 132 -13.61 1.61 -0.23
C PHE A 132 -13.88 0.95 -1.58
N GLU A 133 -14.21 1.75 -2.57
CA GLU A 133 -14.13 1.30 -3.96
C GLU A 133 -12.66 1.34 -4.43
N PRO A 134 -12.21 0.38 -5.23
CA PRO A 134 -10.81 0.33 -5.68
C PRO A 134 -10.32 1.64 -6.33
N ASP A 135 -11.17 2.32 -7.09
CA ASP A 135 -10.84 3.56 -7.79
C ASP A 135 -10.59 4.76 -6.84
N GLU A 136 -11.02 4.66 -5.59
CA GLU A 136 -10.75 5.68 -4.57
C GLU A 136 -9.30 5.62 -4.06
N ILE A 137 -8.57 4.53 -4.35
CA ILE A 137 -7.22 4.30 -3.83
C ILE A 137 -6.20 4.57 -4.94
N SER A 138 -5.46 5.68 -4.82
CA SER A 138 -4.47 6.09 -5.82
C SER A 138 -3.41 5.02 -6.12
N THR A 139 -3.01 4.24 -5.12
CA THR A 139 -2.07 3.13 -5.30
C THR A 139 -2.58 2.10 -6.30
N PHE A 140 -3.88 1.77 -6.29
CA PHE A 140 -4.44 0.80 -7.23
C PHE A 140 -4.54 1.39 -8.64
N THR A 141 -4.97 2.64 -8.76
CA THR A 141 -5.00 3.35 -10.05
C THR A 141 -3.62 3.39 -10.70
N TRP A 142 -2.57 3.69 -9.93
CA TRP A 142 -1.19 3.70 -10.44
C TRP A 142 -0.65 2.30 -10.71
N ALA A 143 -1.06 1.29 -9.94
CA ALA A 143 -0.74 -0.12 -10.21
C ALA A 143 -1.31 -0.56 -11.56
N HIS A 144 -2.57 -0.21 -11.87
CA HIS A 144 -3.19 -0.47 -13.17
C HIS A 144 -2.46 0.23 -14.32
N LYS A 145 -2.10 1.52 -14.16
CA LYS A 145 -1.27 2.26 -15.13
C LYS A 145 0.08 1.59 -15.38
N ALA A 146 0.66 0.97 -14.36
CA ALA A 146 1.90 0.20 -14.46
C ALA A 146 1.69 -1.22 -15.02
N GLY A 147 0.46 -1.61 -15.37
CA GLY A 147 0.12 -2.90 -15.97
C GLY A 147 -0.07 -4.05 -14.98
N LEU A 148 -0.27 -3.77 -13.68
CA LEU A 148 -0.62 -4.80 -12.71
C LEU A 148 -2.09 -5.21 -12.86
N GLN A 149 -2.36 -6.49 -12.60
CA GLN A 149 -3.69 -7.11 -12.64
C GLN A 149 -4.09 -7.61 -11.24
N PRO A 150 -5.37 -7.75 -10.91
CA PRO A 150 -6.55 -7.51 -11.75
C PRO A 150 -6.91 -6.03 -11.86
N HIS A 151 -7.84 -5.69 -12.77
CA HIS A 151 -8.37 -4.33 -12.88
C HIS A 151 -9.67 -4.14 -12.09
N ARG A 152 -10.42 -5.21 -11.85
CA ARG A 152 -11.75 -5.16 -11.20
C ARG A 152 -11.90 -6.26 -10.16
N LEU A 153 -12.76 -6.02 -9.17
CA LEU A 153 -13.05 -6.99 -8.10
C LEU A 153 -13.63 -8.29 -8.62
N GLU A 154 -14.46 -8.23 -9.67
CA GLU A 154 -15.12 -9.40 -10.26
C GLU A 154 -14.14 -10.38 -10.94
N GLU A 155 -12.91 -9.94 -11.17
CA GLU A 155 -11.83 -10.78 -11.71
C GLU A 155 -11.10 -11.57 -10.61
N ILE A 156 -11.44 -11.34 -9.32
CA ILE A 156 -10.78 -11.93 -8.17
C ILE A 156 -11.61 -13.08 -7.61
N GLU A 157 -11.07 -14.29 -7.67
CA GLU A 157 -11.66 -15.42 -6.95
C GLU A 157 -11.34 -15.30 -5.46
N THR A 158 -12.38 -15.24 -4.63
CA THR A 158 -12.26 -15.25 -3.15
C THR A 158 -12.76 -16.56 -2.57
N ARG A 159 -12.14 -17.00 -1.47
CA ARG A 159 -12.53 -18.19 -0.73
C ARG A 159 -12.56 -17.89 0.77
N GLY A 160 -13.45 -18.53 1.48
CA GLY A 160 -13.64 -18.35 2.92
C GLY A 160 -14.98 -17.69 3.22
N GLU A 161 -15.00 -16.74 4.16
CA GLU A 161 -16.23 -16.06 4.53
C GLU A 161 -16.74 -15.16 3.38
N PRO A 162 -18.06 -15.10 3.15
CA PRO A 162 -18.66 -14.18 2.20
C PRO A 162 -18.30 -12.72 2.52
N LEU A 163 -17.89 -11.96 1.50
CA LEU A 163 -17.38 -10.59 1.70
C LEU A 163 -18.42 -9.66 2.34
N ASP A 164 -19.69 -9.81 1.99
CA ASP A 164 -20.81 -9.03 2.52
C ASP A 164 -21.02 -9.21 4.04
N ARG A 165 -20.64 -10.37 4.59
CA ARG A 165 -20.71 -10.62 6.05
C ARG A 165 -19.58 -9.92 6.80
N VAL A 166 -18.44 -9.78 6.17
CA VAL A 166 -17.22 -9.23 6.79
C VAL A 166 -17.10 -7.73 6.59
N ARG A 167 -17.63 -7.20 5.49
CA ARG A 167 -17.55 -5.78 5.11
C ARG A 167 -18.01 -4.85 6.23
N ARG A 168 -17.24 -3.78 6.45
CA ARG A 168 -17.56 -2.66 7.36
C ARG A 168 -17.26 -1.34 6.65
N GLU A 169 -18.07 -0.32 6.91
CA GLU A 169 -17.80 1.02 6.43
C GLU A 169 -16.86 1.72 7.41
N PHE A 170 -15.60 1.89 6.99
CA PHE A 170 -14.59 2.57 7.79
C PHE A 170 -14.75 4.09 7.68
N VAL A 171 -14.46 4.79 8.78
CA VAL A 171 -14.32 6.24 8.77
C VAL A 171 -13.15 6.62 7.85
N ARG A 172 -13.47 7.41 6.82
CA ARG A 172 -12.50 7.84 5.80
C ARG A 172 -11.42 8.72 6.43
N PRO A 173 -10.14 8.57 6.04
CA PRO A 173 -9.11 9.54 6.42
C PRO A 173 -9.34 10.85 5.67
N VAL A 174 -8.98 11.96 6.28
CA VAL A 174 -8.84 13.22 5.56
C VAL A 174 -7.53 13.13 4.78
N LEU A 175 -7.60 12.96 3.46
CA LEU A 175 -6.42 12.86 2.61
C LEU A 175 -5.66 14.21 2.62
N VAL A 176 -4.39 14.15 2.95
CA VAL A 176 -3.50 15.31 3.00
C VAL A 176 -2.55 15.22 1.81
N PRO A 177 -2.55 16.20 0.88
CA PRO A 177 -1.56 16.28 -0.18
C PRO A 177 -0.15 16.43 0.41
N TRP A 178 0.84 15.81 -0.22
CA TRP A 178 2.23 15.97 0.19
C TRP A 178 2.69 17.42 0.01
N ASN A 179 3.23 18.02 1.07
CA ASN A 179 3.84 19.35 1.03
C ASN A 179 5.32 19.24 1.44
N PRO A 180 6.27 19.55 0.56
CA PRO A 180 7.71 19.53 0.87
C PRO A 180 8.10 20.37 2.09
N ALA A 181 7.35 21.42 2.40
CA ALA A 181 7.61 22.27 3.57
C ALA A 181 7.39 21.55 4.90
N ASP A 182 6.59 20.48 4.92
CA ASP A 182 6.30 19.68 6.10
C ASP A 182 7.38 18.59 6.34
N ALA A 183 8.28 18.39 5.39
CA ALA A 183 9.35 17.39 5.49
C ALA A 183 10.28 17.54 6.72
N PRO A 184 10.58 18.76 7.25
CA PRO A 184 11.37 18.92 8.46
C PRO A 184 10.72 18.35 9.73
N LEU A 185 9.41 18.25 9.78
CA LEU A 185 8.67 17.70 10.93
C LEU A 185 8.83 16.18 11.06
N LEU A 186 9.39 15.57 10.04
CA LEU A 186 9.55 14.13 9.90
C LEU A 186 11.02 13.67 10.06
N ARG A 187 11.90 14.56 10.55
CA ARG A 187 13.33 14.29 10.84
C ARG A 187 13.54 13.65 12.19
#